data_1d414dc33fc6b26ef42fdf2969fa6d08
#
_entry.id   1d414dc33fc6b26ef42fdf2969fa6d08
#
_cell.length_a   1.000
_cell.length_b   1.000
_cell.length_c   1.000
_cell.angle_alpha   90.00
_cell.angle_beta   90.00
_cell.angle_gamma   90.00
#
_symmetry.space_group_name_H-M   'P 1'
#
loop_
_entity.id
_entity.type
_entity.pdbx_description
1 polymer ?
#
loop_
_entity_poly.entity_id
_entity_poly.type
_entity_poly.pdbx_seq_one_letter_code
_entity_poly.pdbx_strand_id
1 'polypeptide(L)'
;MSTDARARTAAYLSRFFPVHDLGDDDDIFEQGYVSSLFALQLVTFVEREFDVTVEEADMELEHFRTLRALDAFVTRKQSARAGV
;
A
#
# COMPACT_ATOMS: atom_id res chain seq x y z
N MET A 1 -3.16 8.61 11.12
CA MET A 1 -3.20 7.38 11.85
C MET A 1 -2.99 6.22 10.94
N SER A 2 -2.19 5.27 11.38
CA SER A 2 -1.80 4.15 10.53
C SER A 2 -2.98 3.27 10.12
N THR A 3 -4.01 3.22 10.94
CA THR A 3 -5.20 2.43 10.64
C THR A 3 -5.85 2.87 9.34
N ASP A 4 -5.78 4.15 9.03
CA ASP A 4 -6.38 4.68 7.82
C ASP A 4 -5.71 4.14 6.56
N ALA A 5 -4.40 3.95 6.60
CA ALA A 5 -3.67 3.48 5.42
C ALA A 5 -4.15 2.08 5.02
N ARG A 6 -4.35 1.20 6.00
CA ARG A 6 -4.82 -0.15 5.71
C ARG A 6 -6.25 -0.13 5.19
N ALA A 7 -7.11 0.62 5.85
CA ALA A 7 -8.52 0.69 5.46
C ALA A 7 -8.68 1.31 4.08
N ARG A 8 -7.94 2.37 3.80
CA ARG A 8 -8.04 3.05 2.51
C ARG A 8 -7.50 2.19 1.38
N THR A 9 -6.41 1.48 1.63
CA THR A 9 -5.85 0.60 0.62
C THR A 9 -6.77 -0.57 0.34
N ALA A 10 -7.36 -1.15 1.39
CA ALA A 10 -8.31 -2.24 1.20
C ALA A 10 -9.53 -1.77 0.41
N ALA A 11 -10.01 -0.57 0.68
CA ALA A 11 -11.14 0.00 -0.05
C ALA A 11 -10.78 0.22 -1.51
N TYR A 12 -9.56 0.68 -1.76
CA TYR A 12 -9.10 0.89 -3.13
C TYR A 12 -9.04 -0.43 -3.89
N LEU A 13 -8.49 -1.46 -3.27
CA LEU A 13 -8.39 -2.77 -3.90
C LEU A 13 -9.75 -3.37 -4.19
N SER A 14 -10.71 -3.15 -3.29
CA SER A 14 -12.05 -3.72 -3.47
C SER A 14 -12.79 -3.13 -4.67
N ARG A 15 -12.32 -2.02 -5.20
CA ARG A 15 -12.90 -1.43 -6.41
C ARG A 15 -12.52 -2.22 -7.66
N PHE A 16 -11.45 -2.98 -7.60
CA PHE A 16 -10.92 -3.71 -8.75
C PHE A 16 -10.99 -5.23 -8.57
N PHE A 17 -11.01 -5.70 -7.34
CA PHE A 17 -10.98 -7.11 -7.03
C PHE A 17 -12.00 -7.45 -5.96
N PRO A 18 -12.54 -8.67 -5.96
CA PRO A 18 -13.48 -9.08 -4.90
C PRO A 18 -12.71 -9.42 -3.62
N VAL A 19 -12.18 -8.39 -2.98
CA VAL A 19 -11.36 -8.56 -1.79
C VAL A 19 -12.25 -8.61 -0.56
N HIS A 20 -12.60 -9.80 -0.14
CA HIS A 20 -13.37 -10.01 1.08
C HIS A 20 -12.44 -10.57 2.14
N ASP A 21 -12.54 -10.08 3.34
CA ASP A 21 -11.79 -10.62 4.47
C ASP A 21 -10.27 -10.60 4.25
N LEU A 22 -9.80 -9.56 3.57
CA LEU A 22 -8.36 -9.41 3.38
C LEU A 22 -7.72 -9.02 4.70
N GLY A 23 -6.91 -9.91 5.26
CA GLY A 23 -6.20 -9.65 6.50
C GLY A 23 -4.98 -8.78 6.29
N ASP A 24 -4.51 -8.19 7.39
CA ASP A 24 -3.36 -7.28 7.34
C ASP A 24 -2.09 -7.97 6.83
N ASP A 25 -1.98 -9.27 7.06
CA ASP A 25 -0.78 -10.02 6.67
C ASP A 25 -0.97 -10.89 5.44
N ASP A 26 -2.11 -10.79 4.78
CA ASP A 26 -2.36 -11.55 3.56
C ASP A 26 -1.55 -10.94 2.42
N ASP A 27 -0.85 -11.80 1.68
CA ASP A 27 -0.03 -11.37 0.56
C ASP A 27 -0.91 -11.16 -0.66
N ILE A 28 -1.12 -9.89 -1.04
CA ILE A 28 -2.04 -9.56 -2.12
C ILE A 28 -1.50 -10.00 -3.49
N PHE A 29 -0.20 -10.14 -3.64
CA PHE A 29 0.37 -10.65 -4.89
C PHE A 29 0.18 -12.16 -4.99
N GLU A 30 0.38 -12.86 -3.88
CA GLU A 30 0.25 -14.31 -3.85
C GLU A 30 -1.18 -14.74 -4.10
N GLN A 31 -2.13 -13.94 -3.65
CA GLN A 31 -3.54 -14.26 -3.83
C GLN A 31 -4.04 -13.87 -5.23
N GLY A 32 -3.17 -13.29 -6.04
CA GLY A 32 -3.52 -12.97 -7.40
C GLY A 32 -4.30 -11.68 -7.58
N TYR A 33 -4.47 -10.92 -6.52
CA TYR A 33 -5.20 -9.66 -6.61
C TYR A 33 -4.39 -8.60 -7.33
N VAL A 34 -3.08 -8.59 -7.13
CA VAL A 34 -2.22 -7.54 -7.67
C VAL A 34 -1.13 -8.18 -8.53
N SER A 35 -1.05 -7.74 -9.78
CA SER A 35 0.01 -8.14 -10.69
C SER A 35 1.11 -7.09 -10.68
N SER A 36 2.23 -7.40 -11.31
CA SER A 36 3.33 -6.45 -11.42
C SER A 36 2.88 -5.16 -12.08
N LEU A 37 2.02 -5.27 -13.07
CA LEU A 37 1.51 -4.10 -13.77
C LEU A 37 0.64 -3.25 -12.84
N PHE A 38 -0.24 -3.90 -12.09
CA PHE A 38 -1.12 -3.20 -11.18
C PHE A 38 -0.34 -2.59 -10.01
N ALA A 39 0.83 -3.17 -9.69
CA ALA A 39 1.65 -2.63 -8.61
C ALA A 39 2.02 -1.16 -8.88
N LEU A 40 2.23 -0.80 -10.14
CA LEU A 40 2.52 0.59 -10.48
C LEU A 40 1.34 1.51 -10.18
N GLN A 41 0.12 1.02 -10.41
CA GLN A 41 -1.06 1.78 -10.08
C GLN A 41 -1.22 1.90 -8.57
N LEU A 42 -0.87 0.85 -7.85
CA LEU A 42 -0.93 0.88 -6.39
C LEU A 42 0.06 1.91 -5.84
N VAL A 43 1.25 1.99 -6.42
CA VAL A 43 2.24 2.99 -6.03
C VAL A 43 1.67 4.39 -6.23
N THR A 44 1.08 4.63 -7.40
CA THR A 44 0.48 5.93 -7.69
C THR A 44 -0.63 6.26 -6.70
N PHE A 45 -1.46 5.26 -6.38
CA PHE A 45 -2.52 5.45 -5.40
C PHE A 45 -1.94 5.88 -4.05
N VAL A 46 -0.92 5.18 -3.60
CA VAL A 46 -0.29 5.46 -2.30
C VAL A 46 0.27 6.87 -2.27
N GLU A 47 0.93 7.29 -3.34
CA GLU A 47 1.51 8.62 -3.38
C GLU A 47 0.45 9.71 -3.31
N ARG A 48 -0.65 9.51 -4.02
CA ARG A 48 -1.70 10.52 -4.06
C ARG A 48 -2.57 10.51 -2.82
N GLU A 49 -2.92 9.32 -2.35
CA GLU A 49 -3.84 9.20 -1.22
C GLU A 49 -3.21 9.65 0.08
N PHE A 50 -1.93 9.35 0.26
CA PHE A 50 -1.25 9.63 1.52
C PHE A 50 -0.24 10.76 1.43
N ASP A 51 -0.14 11.38 0.26
CA ASP A 51 0.74 12.51 0.03
C ASP A 51 2.18 12.20 0.43
N VAL A 52 2.68 11.08 -0.09
CA VAL A 52 4.06 10.66 0.12
C VAL A 52 4.71 10.45 -1.25
N THR A 53 6.04 10.43 -1.26
CA THR A 53 6.78 10.18 -2.49
C THR A 53 7.45 8.81 -2.39
N VAL A 54 7.17 7.95 -3.37
CA VAL A 54 7.81 6.65 -3.45
C VAL A 54 9.03 6.80 -4.34
N GLU A 55 10.20 6.74 -3.73
CA GLU A 55 11.45 6.91 -4.44
C GLU A 55 11.92 5.59 -5.05
N GLU A 56 12.89 5.66 -5.92
CA GLU A 56 13.42 4.47 -6.57
C GLU A 56 13.88 3.43 -5.54
N ALA A 57 14.53 3.90 -4.49
CA ALA A 57 15.01 3.01 -3.43
C ALA A 57 13.86 2.34 -2.67
N ASP A 58 12.67 2.93 -2.74
CA ASP A 58 11.50 2.41 -2.04
C ASP A 58 10.70 1.40 -2.89
N MET A 59 11.07 1.26 -4.16
CA MET A 59 10.34 0.40 -5.09
C MET A 59 10.70 -1.06 -4.88
N GLU A 60 10.23 -1.59 -3.74
CA GLU A 60 10.43 -2.99 -3.39
C GLU A 60 9.08 -3.62 -3.12
N LEU A 61 8.91 -4.82 -3.63
CA LEU A 61 7.67 -5.57 -3.48
C LEU A 61 7.30 -5.75 -2.01
N GLU A 62 8.31 -5.88 -1.16
CA GLU A 62 8.11 -6.08 0.26
C GLU A 62 7.23 -5.00 0.90
N HIS A 63 7.33 -3.79 0.41
CA HIS A 63 6.56 -2.68 0.98
C HIS A 63 5.10 -2.69 0.58
N PHE A 64 4.76 -3.45 -0.46
CA PHE A 64 3.41 -3.42 -1.03
C PHE A 64 2.70 -4.76 -1.02
N ARG A 65 3.31 -5.77 -0.41
CA ARG A 65 2.76 -7.13 -0.42
C ARG A 65 1.57 -7.33 0.50
N THR A 66 1.57 -6.65 1.63
CA THR A 66 0.51 -6.79 2.61
C THR A 66 0.04 -5.42 3.05
N LEU A 67 -1.17 -5.38 3.61
CA LEU A 67 -1.68 -4.12 4.14
C LEU A 67 -0.82 -3.63 5.30
N ARG A 68 -0.32 -4.55 6.12
CA ARG A 68 0.55 -4.18 7.24
C ARG A 68 1.85 -3.57 6.75
N ALA A 69 2.47 -4.17 5.74
CA ALA A 69 3.73 -3.65 5.20
C ALA A 69 3.51 -2.28 4.57
N LEU A 70 2.42 -2.12 3.85
CA LEU A 70 2.10 -0.86 3.19
C LEU A 70 1.82 0.23 4.23
N ASP A 71 1.09 -0.11 5.29
CA ASP A 71 0.82 0.82 6.37
C ASP A 71 2.11 1.28 7.04
N ALA A 72 3.02 0.34 7.31
CA ALA A 72 4.30 0.68 7.92
C ALA A 72 5.12 1.59 7.01
N PHE A 73 5.11 1.31 5.71
CA PHE A 73 5.82 2.12 4.73
C PHE A 73 5.27 3.55 4.69
N VAL A 74 3.95 3.68 4.60
CA VAL A 74 3.30 4.99 4.54
C VAL A 74 3.58 5.78 5.82
N THR A 75 3.45 5.13 6.96
CA THR A 75 3.69 5.77 8.25
C THR A 75 5.12 6.28 8.33
N ARG A 76 6.09 5.47 7.89
CA ARG A 76 7.49 5.86 7.91
C ARG A 76 7.75 7.08 7.01
N LYS A 77 7.15 7.07 5.82
CA LYS A 77 7.34 8.19 4.90
C LYS A 77 6.71 9.46 5.42
N GLN A 78 5.54 9.35 6.03
CA GLN A 78 4.88 10.52 6.61
C GLN A 78 5.66 11.07 7.79
N SER A 79 6.20 10.20 8.61
CA SER A 79 7.00 10.61 9.75
C SER A 79 8.28 11.31 9.30
N ALA A 80 8.92 10.81 8.26
CA ALA A 80 10.13 11.43 7.73
C ALA A 80 9.84 12.84 7.23
N ARG A 81 8.70 13.03 6.56
CA ARG A 81 8.28 14.35 6.10
C ARG A 81 8.04 15.29 7.26
N ALA A 82 7.31 14.81 8.26
CA ALA A 82 6.94 15.63 9.40
C ALA A 82 8.15 15.99 10.25
N GLY A 83 9.18 15.16 10.22
CA GLY A 83 10.36 15.36 11.01
C GLY A 83 11.37 16.33 10.41
N VAL A 84 11.13 16.82 9.23
CA VAL A 84 12.06 17.72 8.55
C VAL A 84 11.94 19.16 9.00
#